data_5454461695497cf74c8ce885ac9816c3
#
_entry.id   5454461695497cf74c8ce885ac9816c3
#
_cell.length_a   1.000
_cell.length_b   1.000
_cell.length_c   1.000
_cell.angle_alpha   90.00
_cell.angle_beta   90.00
_cell.angle_gamma   90.00
#
_symmetry.space_group_name_H-M   'P 1'
#
loop_
_entity.id
_entity.type
_entity.pdbx_description
1 polymer ?
#
loop_
_entity_poly.entity_id
_entity_poly.type
_entity_poly.pdbx_seq_one_letter_code
_entity_poly.pdbx_strand_id
1 'polypeptide(L)'
;VKNTGLVEVPMGTTLREIVFDIGGGIPGRKKFKAAQMGGPSGGCVPAQHLDLPIDYETVKEVGAIMGSGGLIVMDDSTSMVDIARYFMEFCQDESCGKCVPCRIGTKRMLDILTRITKGQGKKEDIDLLKELAEVTKSASLCGLGQTAANPVLSTIRYYLSEYEELINKKDTQSLPQESQTTQT
;
A
#
# COMPACT_ATOMS: atom_id res chain seq x y z
N VAL A 1 1.13 12.71 -11.57
CA VAL A 1 0.74 14.12 -11.86
C VAL A 1 1.50 14.63 -13.06
N LYS A 2 0.99 15.68 -13.72
CA LYS A 2 1.66 16.30 -14.89
C LYS A 2 2.90 17.08 -14.49
N ASN A 3 2.79 17.85 -13.41
CA ASN A 3 3.87 18.67 -12.88
C ASN A 3 4.47 18.00 -11.64
N THR A 4 5.71 17.55 -11.75
CA THR A 4 6.47 16.96 -10.64
C THR A 4 7.51 17.96 -10.13
N GLY A 5 7.79 17.94 -8.84
CA GLY A 5 8.80 18.82 -8.23
C GLY A 5 8.52 19.07 -6.76
N LEU A 6 9.09 20.14 -6.24
CA LEU A 6 8.84 20.64 -4.90
C LEU A 6 7.79 21.75 -4.95
N VAL A 7 6.91 21.76 -3.95
CA VAL A 7 5.91 22.80 -3.76
C VAL A 7 5.86 23.18 -2.29
N GLU A 8 5.72 24.44 -2.00
CA GLU A 8 5.43 24.95 -0.67
C GLU A 8 3.97 25.37 -0.59
N VAL A 9 3.25 24.82 0.36
CA VAL A 9 1.83 25.08 0.59
C VAL A 9 1.56 25.33 2.08
N PRO A 10 0.58 26.15 2.43
CA PRO A 10 0.14 26.29 3.81
C PRO A 10 -0.39 24.95 4.36
N MET A 11 -0.19 24.70 5.65
CA MET A 11 -0.84 23.58 6.33
C MET A 11 -2.36 23.73 6.23
N GLY A 12 -3.05 22.63 5.97
CA GLY A 12 -4.50 22.64 5.74
C GLY A 12 -4.89 22.75 4.25
N THR A 13 -3.93 22.94 3.34
CA THR A 13 -4.19 22.79 1.89
C THR A 13 -4.65 21.36 1.63
N THR A 14 -5.67 21.19 0.80
CA THR A 14 -6.24 19.87 0.54
C THR A 14 -5.35 19.04 -0.42
N LEU A 15 -5.46 17.72 -0.29
CA LEU A 15 -4.78 16.82 -1.23
C LEU A 15 -5.27 17.08 -2.67
N ARG A 16 -6.52 17.46 -2.87
CA ARG A 16 -7.08 17.82 -4.18
C ARG A 16 -6.36 19.00 -4.81
N GLU A 17 -6.20 20.09 -4.07
CA GLU A 17 -5.50 21.30 -4.56
C GLU A 17 -4.07 20.98 -4.95
N ILE A 18 -3.35 20.19 -4.14
CA ILE A 18 -1.97 19.80 -4.45
C ILE A 18 -1.91 18.93 -5.71
N VAL A 19 -2.77 17.93 -5.83
CA VAL A 19 -2.71 16.98 -6.96
C VAL A 19 -3.22 17.60 -8.26
N PHE A 20 -4.32 18.36 -8.22
CA PHE A 20 -5.00 18.80 -9.42
C PHE A 20 -4.65 20.23 -9.81
N ASP A 21 -4.67 21.18 -8.88
CA ASP A 21 -4.45 22.58 -9.19
C ASP A 21 -2.96 22.88 -9.37
N ILE A 22 -2.11 22.37 -8.47
CA ILE A 22 -0.66 22.55 -8.54
C ILE A 22 -0.02 21.48 -9.44
N GLY A 23 -0.30 20.20 -9.16
CA GLY A 23 0.26 19.05 -9.87
C GLY A 23 -0.30 18.86 -11.29
N GLY A 24 -1.35 19.61 -11.66
CA GLY A 24 -1.99 19.54 -12.98
C GLY A 24 -2.77 18.26 -13.26
N GLY A 25 -3.09 17.49 -12.21
CA GLY A 25 -3.87 16.27 -12.28
C GLY A 25 -3.14 15.07 -12.89
N ILE A 26 -3.90 14.00 -13.15
CA ILE A 26 -3.38 12.74 -13.67
C ILE A 26 -3.20 12.83 -15.19
N PRO A 27 -2.07 12.41 -15.76
CA PRO A 27 -1.85 12.45 -17.21
C PRO A 27 -2.80 11.51 -17.98
N GLY A 28 -3.14 11.91 -19.20
CA GLY A 28 -3.95 11.10 -20.10
C GLY A 28 -5.41 10.97 -19.67
N ARG A 29 -6.03 9.82 -19.93
CA ARG A 29 -7.44 9.51 -19.58
C ARG A 29 -7.60 8.78 -18.25
N LYS A 30 -6.51 8.65 -17.48
CA LYS A 30 -6.50 7.92 -16.21
C LYS A 30 -7.08 8.76 -15.08
N LYS A 31 -7.58 8.07 -14.05
CA LYS A 31 -8.16 8.69 -12.86
C LYS A 31 -7.20 8.58 -11.68
N PHE A 32 -7.28 9.53 -10.77
CA PHE A 32 -6.61 9.43 -9.49
C PHE A 32 -7.16 8.22 -8.70
N LYS A 33 -6.27 7.39 -8.20
CA LYS A 33 -6.61 6.24 -7.35
C LYS A 33 -6.27 6.52 -5.91
N ALA A 34 -5.02 6.86 -5.65
CA ALA A 34 -4.50 7.09 -4.31
C ALA A 34 -3.25 7.98 -4.33
N ALA A 35 -2.89 8.47 -3.16
CA ALA A 35 -1.58 9.05 -2.91
C ALA A 35 -0.91 8.38 -1.71
N GLN A 36 0.35 7.97 -1.85
CA GLN A 36 1.19 7.57 -0.72
C GLN A 36 1.78 8.83 -0.10
N MET A 37 1.57 9.03 1.19
CA MET A 37 2.06 10.19 1.93
C MET A 37 2.97 9.75 3.07
N GLY A 38 4.06 10.51 3.29
CA GLY A 38 5.04 10.25 4.35
C GLY A 38 6.16 9.28 3.96
N GLY A 39 6.39 9.10 2.65
CA GLY A 39 7.43 8.22 2.13
C GLY A 39 7.06 6.74 2.19
N PRO A 40 8.05 5.83 2.03
CA PRO A 40 7.80 4.38 1.95
C PRO A 40 7.12 3.76 3.17
N SER A 41 7.38 4.26 4.37
CA SER A 41 6.74 3.82 5.61
C SER A 41 5.49 4.64 5.98
N GLY A 42 5.06 5.51 5.08
CA GLY A 42 3.83 6.29 5.22
C GLY A 42 2.59 5.46 4.95
N GLY A 43 1.47 6.13 4.65
CA GLY A 43 0.21 5.47 4.37
C GLY A 43 -0.41 5.92 3.05
N CYS A 44 -1.32 5.12 2.56
CA CYS A 44 -2.07 5.37 1.35
C CYS A 44 -3.37 6.15 1.65
N VAL A 45 -3.54 7.29 1.00
CA VAL A 45 -4.75 8.13 1.06
C VAL A 45 -5.55 7.91 -0.22
N PRO A 46 -6.74 7.28 -0.17
CA PRO A 46 -7.55 6.96 -1.34
C PRO A 46 -8.33 8.17 -1.86
N ALA A 47 -8.90 8.04 -3.06
CA ALA A 47 -9.64 9.10 -3.74
C ALA A 47 -10.80 9.70 -2.91
N GLN A 48 -11.43 8.91 -2.04
CA GLN A 48 -12.51 9.38 -1.17
C GLN A 48 -12.07 10.44 -0.14
N HIS A 49 -10.78 10.57 0.09
CA HIS A 49 -10.17 11.53 1.02
C HIS A 49 -9.40 12.65 0.29
N LEU A 50 -9.69 12.92 -0.99
CA LEU A 50 -9.05 14.00 -1.74
C LEU A 50 -9.22 15.38 -1.11
N ASP A 51 -10.35 15.60 -0.45
CA ASP A 51 -10.67 16.89 0.20
C ASP A 51 -10.15 16.97 1.65
N LEU A 52 -9.33 15.98 2.06
CA LEU A 52 -8.67 15.99 3.36
C LEU A 52 -7.66 17.15 3.41
N PRO A 53 -7.75 18.03 4.42
CA PRO A 53 -6.69 18.99 4.70
C PRO A 53 -5.41 18.27 5.08
N ILE A 54 -4.29 18.67 4.50
CA ILE A 54 -2.99 18.05 4.81
C ILE A 54 -2.41 18.74 6.04
N ASP A 55 -2.47 18.04 7.17
CA ASP A 55 -1.79 18.34 8.42
C ASP A 55 -1.41 17.06 9.18
N TYR A 56 -0.72 17.19 10.31
CA TYR A 56 -0.21 16.04 11.05
C TYR A 56 -1.31 15.17 11.69
N GLU A 57 -2.45 15.76 12.05
CA GLU A 57 -3.54 15.07 12.72
C GLU A 57 -4.47 14.39 11.71
N THR A 58 -4.93 15.13 10.72
CA THR A 58 -5.91 14.61 9.74
C THR A 58 -5.35 13.48 8.89
N VAL A 59 -4.08 13.55 8.44
CA VAL A 59 -3.48 12.45 7.66
C VAL A 59 -3.31 11.19 8.51
N LYS A 60 -3.13 11.32 9.82
CA LYS A 60 -3.03 10.19 10.74
C LYS A 60 -4.36 9.45 10.91
N GLU A 61 -5.49 10.15 10.91
CA GLU A 61 -6.84 9.56 10.99
C GLU A 61 -7.13 8.61 9.83
N VAL A 62 -6.60 8.90 8.66
CA VAL A 62 -6.74 8.04 7.47
C VAL A 62 -5.67 6.95 7.35
N GLY A 63 -4.77 6.85 8.33
CA GLY A 63 -3.73 5.82 8.39
C GLY A 63 -2.45 6.17 7.63
N ALA A 64 -2.26 7.45 7.29
CA ALA A 64 -1.04 7.97 6.69
C ALA A 64 -0.22 8.76 7.72
N ILE A 65 0.95 9.24 7.32
CA ILE A 65 1.77 10.18 8.10
C ILE A 65 2.25 11.30 7.18
N MET A 66 2.51 12.48 7.75
CA MET A 66 3.07 13.60 6.99
C MET A 66 4.51 13.31 6.55
N GLY A 67 5.31 12.73 7.43
CA GLY A 67 6.73 12.50 7.18
C GLY A 67 7.47 13.77 6.80
N SER A 68 8.29 13.70 5.77
CA SER A 68 9.01 14.83 5.18
C SER A 68 8.23 15.53 4.05
N GLY A 69 6.93 15.25 3.88
CA GLY A 69 6.09 15.80 2.81
C GLY A 69 6.22 15.05 1.47
N GLY A 70 6.85 13.88 1.46
CA GLY A 70 6.90 13.04 0.26
C GLY A 70 5.50 12.59 -0.16
N LEU A 71 5.13 12.86 -1.43
CA LEU A 71 3.84 12.52 -2.01
C LEU A 71 4.02 11.77 -3.33
N ILE A 72 3.55 10.51 -3.38
CA ILE A 72 3.56 9.67 -4.58
C ILE A 72 2.12 9.46 -5.03
N VAL A 73 1.79 10.02 -6.19
CA VAL A 73 0.43 9.97 -6.74
C VAL A 73 0.28 8.77 -7.67
N MET A 74 -0.77 8.01 -7.48
CA MET A 74 -1.07 6.78 -8.21
C MET A 74 -2.39 6.90 -8.97
N ASP A 75 -2.42 6.33 -10.17
CA ASP A 75 -3.59 6.27 -11.03
C ASP A 75 -4.32 4.93 -10.93
N ASP A 76 -5.46 4.82 -11.63
CA ASP A 76 -6.33 3.65 -11.63
C ASP A 76 -5.73 2.38 -12.25
N SER A 77 -4.58 2.46 -12.92
CA SER A 77 -3.85 1.30 -13.41
C SER A 77 -2.88 0.69 -12.38
N THR A 78 -2.68 1.35 -11.25
CA THR A 78 -1.73 0.92 -10.21
C THR A 78 -2.33 -0.18 -9.36
N SER A 79 -1.61 -1.30 -9.18
CA SER A 79 -1.95 -2.34 -8.20
C SER A 79 -1.56 -1.90 -6.80
N MET A 80 -2.52 -1.85 -5.88
CA MET A 80 -2.24 -1.42 -4.50
C MET A 80 -1.51 -2.50 -3.69
N VAL A 81 -1.66 -3.76 -4.08
CA VAL A 81 -0.91 -4.87 -3.47
C VAL A 81 0.57 -4.82 -3.87
N ASP A 82 0.86 -4.53 -5.14
CA ASP A 82 2.24 -4.34 -5.61
C ASP A 82 2.91 -3.12 -4.95
N ILE A 83 2.16 -2.03 -4.75
CA ILE A 83 2.64 -0.85 -4.04
C ILE A 83 2.96 -1.19 -2.59
N ALA A 84 2.09 -1.91 -1.89
CA ALA A 84 2.36 -2.36 -0.52
C ALA A 84 3.61 -3.25 -0.45
N ARG A 85 3.78 -4.16 -1.41
CA ARG A 85 4.97 -5.02 -1.52
C ARG A 85 6.24 -4.19 -1.74
N TYR A 86 6.20 -3.24 -2.68
CA TYR A 86 7.33 -2.38 -3.01
C TYR A 86 7.82 -1.55 -1.81
N PHE A 87 6.89 -0.94 -1.07
CA PHE A 87 7.25 -0.17 0.11
C PHE A 87 7.69 -1.05 1.29
N MET A 88 7.14 -2.26 1.40
CA MET A 88 7.59 -3.21 2.41
C MET A 88 9.01 -3.73 2.11
N GLU A 89 9.36 -3.94 0.84
CA GLU A 89 10.72 -4.28 0.40
C GLU A 89 11.72 -3.21 0.83
N PHE A 90 11.40 -1.95 0.55
CA PHE A 90 12.22 -0.82 1.02
C PHE A 90 12.38 -0.82 2.55
N CYS A 91 11.28 -0.96 3.30
CA CYS A 91 11.34 -0.95 4.77
C CYS A 91 12.17 -2.13 5.31
N GLN A 92 12.12 -3.28 4.65
CA GLN A 92 12.91 -4.46 5.02
C GLN A 92 14.39 -4.23 4.75
N ASP A 93 14.76 -3.65 3.61
CA ASP A 93 16.14 -3.35 3.23
C ASP A 93 16.77 -2.28 4.13
N GLU A 94 15.99 -1.27 4.52
CA GLU A 94 16.43 -0.20 5.43
C GLU A 94 16.40 -0.60 6.92
N SER A 95 15.92 -1.80 7.25
CA SER A 95 15.92 -2.28 8.63
C SER A 95 17.33 -2.53 9.14
N CYS A 96 17.70 -1.86 10.24
CA CYS A 96 19.00 -2.09 10.88
C CYS A 96 19.16 -3.50 11.49
N GLY A 97 18.08 -4.30 11.52
CA GLY A 97 18.08 -5.67 12.01
C GLY A 97 18.16 -5.83 13.54
N LYS A 98 18.17 -4.76 14.32
CA LYS A 98 18.41 -4.84 15.78
C LYS A 98 17.25 -5.50 16.53
N CYS A 99 16.02 -5.03 16.32
CA CYS A 99 14.88 -5.58 17.04
C CYS A 99 14.14 -6.65 16.22
N VAL A 100 13.73 -7.71 16.89
CA VAL A 100 13.07 -8.87 16.26
C VAL A 100 11.77 -8.49 15.54
N PRO A 101 10.86 -7.68 16.12
CA PRO A 101 9.60 -7.34 15.45
C PRO A 101 9.81 -6.68 14.09
N CYS A 102 10.74 -5.73 13.98
CA CYS A 102 11.06 -5.10 12.70
C CYS A 102 11.75 -6.09 11.76
N ARG A 103 12.88 -6.69 12.17
CA ARG A 103 13.67 -7.58 11.32
C ARG A 103 12.89 -8.75 10.74
N ILE A 104 12.11 -9.43 11.58
CA ILE A 104 11.35 -10.61 11.17
C ILE A 104 9.98 -10.21 10.60
N GLY A 105 9.30 -9.22 11.21
CA GLY A 105 7.98 -8.78 10.81
C GLY A 105 7.97 -8.21 9.38
N THR A 106 8.90 -7.29 9.05
CA THR A 106 8.99 -6.74 7.69
C THR A 106 9.29 -7.83 6.66
N LYS A 107 10.21 -8.75 6.96
CA LYS A 107 10.54 -9.87 6.08
C LYS A 107 9.33 -10.78 5.85
N ARG A 108 8.61 -11.15 6.91
CA ARG A 108 7.43 -12.02 6.80
C ARG A 108 6.28 -11.37 6.03
N MET A 109 6.03 -10.08 6.28
CA MET A 109 5.03 -9.33 5.50
C MET A 109 5.42 -9.25 4.02
N LEU A 110 6.70 -9.01 3.70
CA LEU A 110 7.21 -9.00 2.33
C LEU A 110 7.03 -10.36 1.64
N ASP A 111 7.35 -11.47 2.34
CA ASP A 111 7.18 -12.82 1.80
C ASP A 111 5.71 -13.13 1.47
N ILE A 112 4.78 -12.70 2.34
CA ILE A 112 3.34 -12.88 2.12
C ILE A 112 2.86 -12.03 0.94
N LEU A 113 3.20 -10.73 0.90
CA LEU A 113 2.84 -9.84 -0.20
C LEU A 113 3.39 -10.35 -1.54
N THR A 114 4.64 -10.83 -1.56
CA THR A 114 5.26 -11.43 -2.75
C THR A 114 4.50 -12.69 -3.20
N ARG A 115 4.03 -13.50 -2.28
CA ARG A 115 3.22 -14.68 -2.57
C ARG A 115 1.86 -14.29 -3.16
N ILE A 116 1.20 -13.28 -2.59
CA ILE A 116 -0.10 -12.79 -3.09
C ILE A 116 0.06 -12.22 -4.50
N THR A 117 1.05 -11.36 -4.75
CA THR A 117 1.28 -10.76 -6.08
C THR A 117 1.63 -11.79 -7.16
N LYS A 118 2.17 -12.94 -6.77
CA LYS A 118 2.42 -14.09 -7.67
C LYS A 118 1.20 -15.01 -7.86
N GLY A 119 0.04 -14.65 -7.31
CA GLY A 119 -1.16 -15.49 -7.37
C GLY A 119 -1.05 -16.79 -6.54
N GLN A 120 -0.19 -16.80 -5.53
CA GLN A 120 0.02 -17.94 -4.63
C GLN A 120 -0.47 -17.66 -3.20
N GLY A 121 -1.20 -16.56 -3.04
CA GLY A 121 -1.78 -16.15 -1.76
C GLY A 121 -2.86 -17.10 -1.26
N LYS A 122 -3.14 -17.03 0.04
CA LYS A 122 -4.20 -17.78 0.72
C LYS A 122 -5.10 -16.78 1.44
N LYS A 123 -6.35 -17.15 1.72
CA LYS A 123 -7.30 -16.27 2.42
C LYS A 123 -6.79 -15.86 3.80
N GLU A 124 -6.13 -16.78 4.50
CA GLU A 124 -5.54 -16.53 5.82
C GLU A 124 -4.39 -15.52 5.79
N ASP A 125 -3.80 -15.26 4.62
CA ASP A 125 -2.69 -14.32 4.47
C ASP A 125 -3.07 -12.89 4.82
N ILE A 126 -4.32 -12.48 4.59
CA ILE A 126 -4.80 -11.13 4.90
C ILE A 126 -4.83 -10.91 6.41
N ASP A 127 -5.34 -11.86 7.16
CA ASP A 127 -5.40 -11.74 8.63
C ASP A 127 -4.00 -11.87 9.24
N LEU A 128 -3.17 -12.74 8.70
CA LEU A 128 -1.77 -12.86 9.11
C LEU A 128 -0.97 -11.57 8.83
N LEU A 129 -1.21 -10.88 7.70
CA LEU A 129 -0.61 -9.57 7.43
C LEU A 129 -1.02 -8.53 8.47
N LYS A 130 -2.30 -8.48 8.87
CA LYS A 130 -2.78 -7.56 9.90
C LYS A 130 -2.13 -7.84 11.25
N GLU A 131 -2.07 -9.12 11.66
CA GLU A 131 -1.45 -9.53 12.91
C GLU A 131 0.05 -9.17 12.95
N LEU A 132 0.80 -9.52 11.92
CA LEU A 132 2.23 -9.18 11.79
C LEU A 132 2.44 -7.66 11.79
N ALA A 133 1.58 -6.91 11.12
CA ALA A 133 1.62 -5.46 11.08
C ALA A 133 1.46 -4.85 12.47
N GLU A 134 0.47 -5.29 13.25
CA GLU A 134 0.21 -4.77 14.60
C GLU A 134 1.36 -5.14 15.56
N VAL A 135 1.88 -6.36 15.51
CA VAL A 135 3.04 -6.77 16.32
C VAL A 135 4.28 -5.97 15.94
N THR A 136 4.56 -5.81 14.64
CA THR A 136 5.70 -5.03 14.16
C THR A 136 5.61 -3.59 14.62
N LYS A 137 4.44 -2.97 14.49
CA LYS A 137 4.19 -1.59 14.87
C LYS A 137 4.33 -1.36 16.38
N SER A 138 3.72 -2.21 17.19
CA SER A 138 3.65 -2.04 18.64
C SER A 138 4.94 -2.40 19.38
N ALA A 139 5.69 -3.38 18.88
CA ALA A 139 6.86 -3.93 19.57
C ALA A 139 8.20 -3.48 19.00
N SER A 140 8.24 -2.70 17.90
CA SER A 140 9.51 -2.19 17.36
C SER A 140 10.07 -1.02 18.17
N LEU A 141 11.40 -0.96 18.24
CA LEU A 141 12.11 0.01 19.10
C LEU A 141 12.23 1.41 18.51
N CYS A 142 12.07 1.57 17.20
CA CYS A 142 12.26 2.87 16.54
C CYS A 142 11.17 3.14 15.49
N GLY A 143 11.12 4.39 15.02
CA GLY A 143 10.11 4.88 14.07
C GLY A 143 10.01 4.07 12.79
N LEU A 144 11.12 3.53 12.25
CA LEU A 144 11.07 2.71 11.03
C LEU A 144 10.16 1.49 11.25
N GLY A 145 10.41 0.68 12.26
CA GLY A 145 9.59 -0.51 12.52
C GLY A 145 8.17 -0.16 12.96
N GLN A 146 7.99 0.94 13.72
CA GLN A 146 6.67 1.41 14.15
C GLN A 146 5.78 1.91 13.01
N THR A 147 6.36 2.28 11.88
CA THR A 147 5.63 2.80 10.72
C THR A 147 5.68 1.89 9.48
N ALA A 148 6.62 0.95 9.40
CA ALA A 148 6.84 0.07 8.26
C ALA A 148 5.57 -0.64 7.76
N ALA A 149 4.65 -0.96 8.66
CA ALA A 149 3.40 -1.65 8.33
C ALA A 149 2.28 -0.74 7.79
N ASN A 150 2.42 0.59 7.87
CA ASN A 150 1.35 1.51 7.44
C ASN A 150 0.92 1.33 5.97
N PRO A 151 1.83 1.14 4.98
CA PRO A 151 1.42 0.88 3.60
C PRO A 151 0.55 -0.37 3.48
N VAL A 152 0.88 -1.43 4.21
CA VAL A 152 0.13 -2.69 4.20
C VAL A 152 -1.25 -2.49 4.82
N LEU A 153 -1.31 -1.90 6.01
CA LEU A 153 -2.58 -1.67 6.72
C LEU A 153 -3.52 -0.73 5.95
N SER A 154 -2.98 0.36 5.39
CA SER A 154 -3.80 1.31 4.63
C SER A 154 -4.28 0.74 3.30
N THR A 155 -3.47 -0.03 2.58
CA THR A 155 -3.92 -0.69 1.34
C THR A 155 -4.93 -1.79 1.62
N ILE A 156 -4.77 -2.60 2.66
CA ILE A 156 -5.81 -3.57 3.07
C ILE A 156 -7.11 -2.84 3.47
N ARG A 157 -7.01 -1.74 4.22
CA ARG A 157 -8.19 -0.97 4.67
C ARG A 157 -9.03 -0.45 3.50
N TYR A 158 -8.40 0.05 2.44
CA TYR A 158 -9.10 0.74 1.36
C TYR A 158 -9.22 -0.05 0.05
N TYR A 159 -8.42 -1.09 -0.13
CA TYR A 159 -8.32 -1.87 -1.38
C TYR A 159 -8.31 -3.38 -1.13
N LEU A 160 -9.05 -3.84 -0.12
CA LEU A 160 -9.14 -5.25 0.24
C LEU A 160 -9.53 -6.13 -0.95
N SER A 161 -10.42 -5.65 -1.81
CA SER A 161 -10.86 -6.38 -3.01
C SER A 161 -9.72 -6.74 -3.95
N GLU A 162 -8.67 -5.92 -4.07
CA GLU A 162 -7.52 -6.24 -4.92
C GLU A 162 -6.71 -7.42 -4.36
N TYR A 163 -6.61 -7.53 -3.03
CA TYR A 163 -5.99 -8.69 -2.37
C TYR A 163 -6.80 -9.95 -2.61
N GLU A 164 -8.11 -9.88 -2.42
CA GLU A 164 -9.03 -11.01 -2.61
C GLU A 164 -9.05 -11.49 -4.07
N GLU A 165 -9.05 -10.57 -5.04
CA GLU A 165 -8.98 -10.89 -6.46
C GLU A 165 -7.70 -11.66 -6.82
N LEU A 166 -6.53 -11.22 -6.31
CA LEU A 166 -5.25 -11.88 -6.56
C LEU A 166 -5.20 -13.28 -5.93
N ILE A 167 -5.79 -13.44 -4.74
CA ILE A 167 -5.87 -14.73 -4.05
C ILE A 167 -6.81 -15.69 -4.78
N ASN A 168 -7.97 -15.21 -5.21
CA ASN A 168 -9.00 -16.04 -5.86
C ASN A 168 -8.67 -16.42 -7.31
N LYS A 169 -7.83 -15.64 -8.02
CA LYS A 169 -7.40 -15.97 -9.40
C LYS A 169 -6.77 -17.36 -9.52
N LYS A 170 -6.23 -17.92 -8.47
CA LYS A 170 -5.65 -19.26 -8.44
C LYS A 170 -6.69 -20.37 -8.52
N ASP A 171 -7.84 -20.20 -7.88
CA ASP A 171 -8.90 -21.23 -7.83
C ASP A 171 -9.49 -21.49 -9.21
N THR A 172 -9.40 -20.53 -10.14
CA THR A 172 -9.92 -20.66 -11.51
C THR A 172 -8.95 -21.36 -12.47
N GLN A 173 -7.64 -21.41 -12.17
CA GLN A 173 -6.63 -22.04 -13.01
C GLN A 173 -6.34 -23.51 -12.64
N SER A 174 -6.88 -24.00 -11.53
CA SER A 174 -6.65 -25.36 -11.03
C SER A 174 -7.78 -26.36 -11.31
N LEU A 175 -8.79 -26.00 -12.11
CA LEU A 175 -9.79 -26.99 -12.58
C LEU A 175 -9.16 -27.83 -13.72
N PRO A 176 -9.08 -29.18 -13.59
CA PRO A 176 -8.64 -30.04 -14.65
C PRO A 176 -9.63 -29.91 -15.82
N GLN A 177 -9.12 -29.67 -17.03
CA GLN A 177 -9.90 -29.85 -18.25
C GLN A 177 -10.26 -31.35 -18.31
N GLU A 178 -11.53 -31.65 -18.05
CA GLU A 178 -12.06 -32.99 -18.33
C GLU A 178 -11.82 -33.29 -19.84
N SER A 179 -10.92 -34.21 -20.09
CA SER A 179 -10.69 -34.80 -21.41
C SER A 179 -11.98 -35.42 -21.92
N GLN A 180 -12.64 -34.76 -22.86
CA GLN A 180 -13.69 -35.38 -23.64
C GLN A 180 -13.04 -36.53 -24.47
N THR A 181 -13.12 -37.71 -23.93
CA THR A 181 -12.80 -38.93 -24.68
C THR A 181 -13.98 -39.18 -25.63
N THR A 182 -13.80 -38.84 -26.89
CA THR A 182 -14.68 -39.23 -28.00
C THR A 182 -14.58 -40.73 -28.14
N GLN A 183 -15.63 -41.45 -27.84
CA GLN A 183 -15.82 -42.84 -28.25
C GLN A 183 -16.28 -42.82 -29.70
N THR A 184 -15.48 -43.44 -30.56
CA THR A 184 -15.88 -43.94 -31.89
C THR A 184 -16.19 -45.42 -31.77
#